data_54b6675e74ea114eb26f328d359e034a
#
_entry.id   54b6675e74ea114eb26f328d359e034a
#
_cell.length_a   1.000
_cell.length_b   1.000
_cell.length_c   1.000
_cell.angle_alpha   90.00
_cell.angle_beta   90.00
_cell.angle_gamma   90.00
#
_symmetry.space_group_name_H-M   'P 1'
#
loop_
_entity.id
_entity.type
_entity.pdbx_description
1 polymer ?
#
loop_
_entity_poly.entity_id
_entity_poly.type
_entity_poly.pdbx_seq_one_letter_code
_entity_poly.pdbx_strand_id
1 'polypeptide(L)'
;MRLALCQINATVGDIAGNAHRILDGLSSARAAGAELVLFPELALTGYPPEDLLLREHFLRDTRTALEDLAREVTGTSCVAIVGFPELAASRVYNAAAVLGDGVVQFVYRKLHLPNYGVFDERRYFTPGSTGATIDLAGPRIGLTVCEDLWQPGPPATEESAAGASLLVNISASPYHAGKGSERERLFAHRAVESGAYVAFCALVGGQDELVFDGHSFILDPTGATIARAGQFVEELLICDLELAPAPSSPSGEAEIGSARPSTHAAAATTTTTTTNVAPADATSPLRPLLAPIEAEVYAALELGLRDYVEKNGFAHVVLGLSGGIDSALVACLAADALGPERVNVAIMPSPYSSAATQADAHALAGAVGASAHELAIEAVMDAYTHTLHTAFDGLAPDLTEENLQARIRGNLLMALSNKFGWLVLTTGNKSEMSVGYTTLYGDLAGGFAVIKDVPKTLVYRLCKWRNSPAGAIADDDAPARAPAPIPASILTRPPTAELRHDQRDEDSLPPYELLDRILQGYIELDHGRERLIADGLPPDEVDRTIRLVDLAEYKRRQAPPGIKVTTRAFGRDRRMPITNRYRG
;
A
#
# COMPACT_ATOMS: atom_id res chain seq x y z
N MET A 1 -2.29 31.00 10.29
CA MET A 1 -3.17 29.83 10.50
C MET A 1 -2.31 28.63 10.84
N ARG A 2 -2.62 27.94 11.94
CA ARG A 2 -1.98 26.66 12.28
C ARG A 2 -2.79 25.51 11.68
N LEU A 3 -2.17 24.77 10.75
CA LEU A 3 -2.74 23.64 10.03
C LEU A 3 -2.18 22.33 10.60
N ALA A 4 -3.04 21.32 10.76
CA ALA A 4 -2.66 19.95 11.12
C ALA A 4 -3.12 18.95 10.05
N LEU A 5 -2.23 18.05 9.64
CA LEU A 5 -2.51 16.92 8.75
C LEU A 5 -2.39 15.63 9.57
N CYS A 6 -3.51 14.93 9.73
CA CYS A 6 -3.56 13.66 10.46
C CYS A 6 -3.39 12.49 9.48
N GLN A 7 -2.18 11.99 9.35
CA GLN A 7 -1.85 10.81 8.56
C GLN A 7 -2.17 9.56 9.38
N ILE A 8 -3.33 8.93 9.12
CA ILE A 8 -3.85 7.82 9.91
C ILE A 8 -3.96 6.53 9.10
N ASN A 9 -3.86 5.40 9.80
CA ASN A 9 -4.05 4.04 9.25
C ASN A 9 -5.49 3.58 9.49
N ALA A 10 -6.41 3.95 8.60
CA ALA A 10 -7.80 3.53 8.67
C ALA A 10 -7.98 2.08 8.19
N THR A 11 -8.93 1.37 8.79
CA THR A 11 -9.31 0.00 8.40
C THR A 11 -10.65 0.02 7.68
N VAL A 12 -10.72 -0.62 6.50
CA VAL A 12 -11.97 -0.69 5.73
C VAL A 12 -13.07 -1.39 6.54
N GLY A 13 -14.22 -0.70 6.66
CA GLY A 13 -15.40 -1.21 7.34
C GLY A 13 -15.42 -1.03 8.86
N ASP A 14 -14.31 -0.68 9.50
CA ASP A 14 -14.25 -0.38 10.93
C ASP A 14 -14.62 1.08 11.24
N ILE A 15 -15.90 1.42 11.01
CA ILE A 15 -16.40 2.79 11.18
C ILE A 15 -16.12 3.31 12.61
N ALA A 16 -16.33 2.47 13.62
CA ALA A 16 -16.15 2.87 15.01
C ALA A 16 -14.66 3.09 15.36
N GLY A 17 -13.77 2.18 14.96
CA GLY A 17 -12.34 2.31 15.19
C GLY A 17 -11.74 3.49 14.43
N ASN A 18 -12.17 3.72 13.17
CA ASN A 18 -11.73 4.86 12.39
C ASN A 18 -12.22 6.19 12.99
N ALA A 19 -13.48 6.25 13.46
CA ALA A 19 -14.01 7.42 14.17
C ALA A 19 -13.18 7.73 15.44
N HIS A 20 -12.77 6.70 16.19
CA HIS A 20 -11.92 6.87 17.36
C HIS A 20 -10.53 7.46 16.99
N ARG A 21 -9.88 6.93 15.94
CA ARG A 21 -8.61 7.48 15.42
C ARG A 21 -8.74 8.95 14.98
N ILE A 22 -9.87 9.30 14.36
CA ILE A 22 -10.17 10.68 13.98
C ILE A 22 -10.30 11.56 15.23
N LEU A 23 -10.98 11.10 16.29
CA LEU A 23 -11.11 11.84 17.55
C LEU A 23 -9.76 12.02 18.27
N ASP A 24 -8.91 11.00 18.29
CA ASP A 24 -7.57 11.07 18.88
C ASP A 24 -6.69 12.08 18.12
N GLY A 25 -6.71 12.03 16.78
CA GLY A 25 -6.02 12.98 15.93
C GLY A 25 -6.51 14.42 16.13
N LEU A 26 -7.82 14.60 16.19
CA LEU A 26 -8.46 15.89 16.45
C LEU A 26 -8.07 16.45 17.84
N SER A 27 -8.08 15.59 18.86
CA SER A 27 -7.68 15.97 20.23
C SER A 27 -6.22 16.41 20.27
N SER A 28 -5.32 15.67 19.62
CA SER A 28 -3.89 15.98 19.53
C SER A 28 -3.63 17.29 18.76
N ALA A 29 -4.32 17.49 17.63
CA ALA A 29 -4.21 18.71 16.83
C ALA A 29 -4.71 19.95 17.59
N ARG A 30 -5.81 19.84 18.35
CA ARG A 30 -6.33 20.89 19.22
C ARG A 30 -5.35 21.24 20.35
N ALA A 31 -4.78 20.23 20.99
CA ALA A 31 -3.76 20.43 22.03
C ALA A 31 -2.55 21.20 21.49
N ALA A 32 -2.21 21.00 20.20
CA ALA A 32 -1.17 21.74 19.49
C ALA A 32 -1.65 23.12 18.97
N GLY A 33 -2.90 23.51 19.19
CA GLY A 33 -3.45 24.81 18.80
C GLY A 33 -3.85 24.91 17.32
N ALA A 34 -4.12 23.80 16.63
CA ALA A 34 -4.54 23.82 15.23
C ALA A 34 -5.91 24.50 15.05
N GLU A 35 -6.00 25.35 14.02
CA GLU A 35 -7.23 26.02 13.58
C GLU A 35 -7.96 25.22 12.50
N LEU A 36 -7.20 24.47 11.69
CA LEU A 36 -7.73 23.55 10.67
C LEU A 36 -7.03 22.19 10.79
N VAL A 37 -7.82 21.12 10.76
CA VAL A 37 -7.33 19.73 10.81
C VAL A 37 -7.84 18.97 9.62
N LEU A 38 -6.96 18.30 8.89
CA LEU A 38 -7.30 17.47 7.74
C LEU A 38 -7.16 15.99 8.08
N PHE A 39 -8.13 15.18 7.66
CA PHE A 39 -8.09 13.72 7.67
C PHE A 39 -8.17 13.19 6.23
N PRO A 40 -7.60 12.02 5.92
CA PRO A 40 -7.53 11.48 4.56
C PRO A 40 -8.90 11.27 3.89
N GLU A 41 -8.86 11.06 2.57
CA GLU A 41 -9.99 10.58 1.76
C GLU A 41 -10.56 9.29 2.35
N LEU A 42 -11.91 9.23 2.48
CA LEU A 42 -12.65 8.12 3.08
C LEU A 42 -12.11 7.65 4.44
N ALA A 43 -11.49 8.52 5.21
CA ALA A 43 -10.89 8.21 6.50
C ALA A 43 -11.86 7.48 7.45
N LEU A 44 -13.15 7.82 7.40
CA LEU A 44 -14.16 7.25 8.28
C LEU A 44 -14.52 5.80 7.93
N THR A 45 -14.40 5.40 6.67
CA THR A 45 -14.73 4.04 6.21
C THR A 45 -13.53 3.18 5.84
N GLY A 46 -12.34 3.80 5.74
CA GLY A 46 -11.18 3.23 5.06
C GLY A 46 -11.34 3.22 3.53
N TYR A 47 -10.24 3.04 2.79
CA TYR A 47 -10.19 3.03 1.32
C TYR A 47 -9.48 1.76 0.81
N PRO A 48 -10.00 1.06 -0.23
CA PRO A 48 -11.30 1.28 -0.90
C PRO A 48 -12.41 0.44 -0.25
N PRO A 49 -13.56 1.02 0.08
CA PRO A 49 -14.67 0.29 0.72
C PRO A 49 -15.46 -0.60 -0.25
N GLU A 50 -15.30 -0.46 -1.55
CA GLU A 50 -15.87 -1.31 -2.62
C GLU A 50 -17.37 -1.61 -2.45
N ASP A 51 -17.78 -2.89 -2.56
CA ASP A 51 -19.18 -3.32 -2.49
C ASP A 51 -19.86 -3.03 -1.13
N LEU A 52 -19.13 -2.60 -0.10
CA LEU A 52 -19.74 -2.07 1.12
C LEU A 52 -20.57 -0.83 0.83
N LEU A 53 -20.19 -0.02 -0.17
CA LEU A 53 -20.94 1.16 -0.62
C LEU A 53 -22.31 0.85 -1.23
N LEU A 54 -22.58 -0.40 -1.62
CA LEU A 54 -23.87 -0.86 -2.10
C LEU A 54 -24.85 -1.18 -0.95
N ARG A 55 -24.39 -1.15 0.30
CA ARG A 55 -25.17 -1.49 1.48
C ARG A 55 -25.70 -0.24 2.16
N GLU A 56 -27.01 -0.01 2.10
CA GLU A 56 -27.64 1.19 2.68
C GLU A 56 -27.37 1.36 4.18
N HIS A 57 -27.32 0.26 4.94
CA HIS A 57 -27.02 0.34 6.37
C HIS A 57 -25.57 0.79 6.61
N PHE A 58 -24.60 0.38 5.79
CA PHE A 58 -23.23 0.85 5.90
C PHE A 58 -23.13 2.38 5.71
N LEU A 59 -23.81 2.91 4.69
CA LEU A 59 -23.84 4.35 4.43
C LEU A 59 -24.57 5.12 5.53
N ARG A 60 -25.66 4.58 6.06
CA ARG A 60 -26.39 5.18 7.19
C ARG A 60 -25.53 5.20 8.46
N ASP A 61 -24.87 4.08 8.79
CA ASP A 61 -24.03 3.97 9.96
C ASP A 61 -22.81 4.92 9.87
N THR A 62 -22.23 5.06 8.67
CA THR A 62 -21.19 6.06 8.38
C THR A 62 -21.71 7.49 8.60
N ARG A 63 -22.92 7.81 8.15
CA ARG A 63 -23.51 9.13 8.36
C ARG A 63 -23.74 9.42 9.85
N THR A 64 -24.23 8.46 10.60
CA THR A 64 -24.40 8.57 12.07
C THR A 64 -23.07 8.85 12.74
N ALA A 65 -22.03 8.08 12.43
CA ALA A 65 -20.69 8.28 12.98
C ALA A 65 -20.10 9.66 12.64
N LEU A 66 -20.33 10.17 11.41
CA LEU A 66 -19.92 11.51 11.03
C LEU A 66 -20.64 12.59 11.86
N GLU A 67 -21.94 12.45 12.11
CA GLU A 67 -22.73 13.37 12.93
C GLU A 67 -22.28 13.32 14.40
N ASP A 68 -21.88 12.15 14.91
CA ASP A 68 -21.30 12.01 16.23
C ASP A 68 -19.94 12.71 16.33
N LEU A 69 -19.06 12.50 15.34
CA LEU A 69 -17.79 13.24 15.23
C LEU A 69 -17.99 14.75 15.20
N ALA A 70 -18.97 15.23 14.45
CA ALA A 70 -19.25 16.66 14.34
C ALA A 70 -19.61 17.26 15.73
N ARG A 71 -20.36 16.54 16.58
CA ARG A 71 -20.71 17.01 17.94
C ARG A 71 -19.50 17.21 18.82
N GLU A 72 -18.43 16.41 18.61
CA GLU A 72 -17.18 16.57 19.34
C GLU A 72 -16.36 17.81 18.91
N VAL A 73 -16.71 18.44 17.77
CA VAL A 73 -16.09 19.68 17.27
C VAL A 73 -16.84 20.93 17.79
N THR A 74 -17.37 20.87 19.01
CA THR A 74 -18.12 21.97 19.65
C THR A 74 -17.22 22.84 20.53
N GLY A 75 -17.50 24.15 20.57
CA GLY A 75 -16.86 25.09 21.53
C GLY A 75 -15.38 25.36 21.26
N THR A 76 -14.92 25.16 20.04
CA THR A 76 -13.54 25.39 19.65
C THR A 76 -13.46 26.26 18.40
N SER A 77 -12.32 26.94 18.21
CA SER A 77 -11.99 27.64 16.95
C SER A 77 -11.46 26.69 15.86
N CYS A 78 -11.36 25.39 16.17
CA CYS A 78 -10.80 24.39 15.26
C CYS A 78 -11.89 23.82 14.35
N VAL A 79 -11.62 23.78 13.06
CA VAL A 79 -12.45 23.12 12.02
C VAL A 79 -11.76 21.85 11.57
N ALA A 80 -12.52 20.76 11.35
CA ALA A 80 -12.00 19.52 10.83
C ALA A 80 -12.56 19.20 9.43
N ILE A 81 -11.72 18.70 8.52
CA ILE A 81 -12.12 18.17 7.22
C ILE A 81 -11.92 16.66 7.23
N VAL A 82 -13.00 15.89 7.04
CA VAL A 82 -13.02 14.43 7.15
C VAL A 82 -13.54 13.81 5.86
N GLY A 83 -12.78 12.88 5.26
CA GLY A 83 -13.21 12.11 4.09
C GLY A 83 -14.22 11.02 4.46
N PHE A 84 -15.34 10.94 3.73
CA PHE A 84 -16.39 9.96 3.95
C PHE A 84 -17.22 9.70 2.67
N PRO A 85 -17.94 8.57 2.54
CA PRO A 85 -18.93 8.37 1.49
C PRO A 85 -20.27 9.02 1.88
N GLU A 86 -20.74 9.95 1.06
CA GLU A 86 -22.04 10.61 1.25
C GLU A 86 -23.14 9.90 0.45
N LEU A 87 -24.25 9.55 1.10
CA LEU A 87 -25.50 9.17 0.42
C LEU A 87 -26.44 10.39 0.33
N ALA A 88 -26.68 10.89 -0.88
CA ALA A 88 -27.59 11.99 -1.13
C ALA A 88 -28.47 11.72 -2.36
N ALA A 89 -29.76 11.88 -2.26
CA ALA A 89 -30.73 11.67 -3.34
C ALA A 89 -30.55 10.33 -4.08
N SER A 90 -30.31 9.25 -3.34
CA SER A 90 -30.06 7.88 -3.86
C SER A 90 -28.79 7.74 -4.68
N ARG A 91 -27.84 8.65 -4.55
CA ARG A 91 -26.51 8.60 -5.16
C ARG A 91 -25.45 8.62 -4.07
N VAL A 92 -24.35 7.90 -4.31
CA VAL A 92 -23.21 7.87 -3.41
C VAL A 92 -22.10 8.76 -3.98
N TYR A 93 -21.50 9.58 -3.14
CA TYR A 93 -20.39 10.47 -3.49
C TYR A 93 -19.18 10.19 -2.60
N ASN A 94 -17.99 10.26 -3.17
CA ASN A 94 -16.76 10.39 -2.41
C ASN A 94 -16.64 11.85 -1.99
N ALA A 95 -16.64 12.13 -0.69
CA ALA A 95 -16.88 13.48 -0.19
C ALA A 95 -15.94 13.85 0.98
N ALA A 96 -15.76 15.17 1.14
CA ALA A 96 -15.10 15.79 2.27
C ALA A 96 -16.13 16.59 3.09
N ALA A 97 -16.30 16.22 4.36
CA ALA A 97 -17.17 16.93 5.29
C ALA A 97 -16.36 17.97 6.06
N VAL A 98 -16.88 19.19 6.15
CA VAL A 98 -16.36 20.27 7.00
C VAL A 98 -17.13 20.22 8.31
N LEU A 99 -16.47 19.93 9.41
CA LEU A 99 -17.03 19.82 10.75
C LEU A 99 -16.63 21.03 11.57
N GLY A 100 -17.59 21.66 12.20
CA GLY A 100 -17.36 22.81 13.09
C GLY A 100 -18.63 23.13 13.86
N ASP A 101 -18.46 23.73 15.04
CA ASP A 101 -19.56 24.19 15.90
C ASP A 101 -20.63 23.12 16.19
N GLY A 102 -20.20 21.86 16.33
CA GLY A 102 -21.07 20.74 16.68
C GLY A 102 -21.86 20.14 15.51
N VAL A 103 -21.66 20.57 14.28
CA VAL A 103 -22.44 20.13 13.11
C VAL A 103 -21.55 19.92 11.88
N VAL A 104 -22.07 19.17 10.91
CA VAL A 104 -21.53 19.15 9.54
C VAL A 104 -21.98 20.45 8.85
N GLN A 105 -21.03 21.36 8.65
CA GLN A 105 -21.33 22.69 8.11
C GLN A 105 -21.37 22.73 6.60
N PHE A 106 -20.57 21.89 5.95
CA PHE A 106 -20.48 21.83 4.50
C PHE A 106 -20.01 20.44 4.04
N VAL A 107 -20.37 20.04 2.81
CA VAL A 107 -19.90 18.81 2.17
C VAL A 107 -19.45 19.14 0.75
N TYR A 108 -18.19 18.87 0.47
CA TYR A 108 -17.63 18.88 -0.89
C TYR A 108 -17.67 17.48 -1.48
N ARG A 109 -17.99 17.35 -2.76
CA ARG A 109 -18.07 16.08 -3.51
C ARG A 109 -16.98 16.04 -4.56
N LYS A 110 -16.15 15.00 -4.55
CA LYS A 110 -15.06 14.76 -5.49
C LYS A 110 -15.54 14.86 -6.94
N LEU A 111 -14.85 15.65 -7.77
CA LEU A 111 -15.20 15.86 -9.18
C LEU A 111 -14.63 14.76 -10.07
N HIS A 112 -13.36 14.43 -9.89
CA HIS A 112 -12.65 13.49 -10.74
C HIS A 112 -12.59 12.11 -10.09
N LEU A 113 -13.31 11.14 -10.69
CA LEU A 113 -13.34 9.76 -10.22
C LEU A 113 -12.39 8.91 -11.07
N PRO A 114 -11.23 8.47 -10.52
CA PRO A 114 -10.31 7.62 -11.26
C PRO A 114 -10.94 6.26 -11.56
N ASN A 115 -10.70 5.75 -12.78
CA ASN A 115 -11.22 4.45 -13.23
C ASN A 115 -10.17 3.76 -14.12
N TYR A 116 -8.93 3.73 -13.65
CA TYR A 116 -7.76 3.13 -14.27
C TYR A 116 -6.90 2.42 -13.22
N GLY A 117 -6.04 1.47 -13.65
CA GLY A 117 -5.21 0.70 -12.75
C GLY A 117 -6.04 -0.02 -11.68
N VAL A 118 -5.73 0.26 -10.43
CA VAL A 118 -6.43 -0.32 -9.26
C VAL A 118 -7.75 0.38 -8.94
N PHE A 119 -8.01 1.54 -9.53
CA PHE A 119 -9.21 2.33 -9.26
C PHE A 119 -10.43 1.85 -10.04
N ASP A 120 -11.58 1.83 -9.37
CA ASP A 120 -12.89 1.53 -9.96
C ASP A 120 -13.98 2.43 -9.33
N GLU A 121 -13.66 3.72 -9.12
CA GLU A 121 -14.53 4.63 -8.38
C GLU A 121 -15.84 4.92 -9.11
N ARG A 122 -15.85 4.95 -10.45
CA ARG A 122 -17.08 5.17 -11.23
C ARG A 122 -18.13 4.07 -11.08
N ARG A 123 -17.73 2.90 -10.58
CA ARG A 123 -18.66 1.81 -10.27
C ARG A 123 -19.57 2.15 -9.08
N TYR A 124 -19.07 2.96 -8.15
CA TYR A 124 -19.69 3.19 -6.86
C TYR A 124 -20.15 4.65 -6.68
N PHE A 125 -19.35 5.60 -7.14
CA PHE A 125 -19.56 7.00 -6.88
C PHE A 125 -20.11 7.77 -8.08
N THR A 126 -20.90 8.79 -7.77
CA THR A 126 -21.31 9.83 -8.72
C THR A 126 -20.34 11.01 -8.58
N PRO A 127 -19.85 11.62 -9.68
CA PRO A 127 -18.99 12.79 -9.59
C PRO A 127 -19.76 13.99 -9.02
N GLY A 128 -19.03 14.86 -8.30
CA GLY A 128 -19.48 16.20 -7.96
C GLY A 128 -19.63 17.07 -9.22
N SER A 129 -20.15 18.27 -9.06
CA SER A 129 -20.46 19.16 -10.20
C SER A 129 -19.67 20.47 -10.19
N THR A 130 -19.17 20.92 -9.03
CA THR A 130 -18.53 22.24 -8.85
C THR A 130 -17.42 22.16 -7.82
N GLY A 131 -16.38 22.98 -7.97
CA GLY A 131 -15.41 23.26 -6.93
C GLY A 131 -16.07 23.88 -5.70
N ALA A 132 -15.34 23.94 -4.59
CA ALA A 132 -15.86 24.51 -3.36
C ALA A 132 -14.76 25.21 -2.54
N THR A 133 -15.14 26.31 -1.89
CA THR A 133 -14.29 27.02 -0.95
C THR A 133 -14.95 27.22 0.40
N ILE A 134 -14.16 27.34 1.45
CA ILE A 134 -14.59 27.76 2.78
C ILE A 134 -13.79 28.99 3.21
N ASP A 135 -14.47 29.95 3.84
CA ASP A 135 -13.83 31.10 4.46
C ASP A 135 -13.62 30.80 5.96
N LEU A 136 -12.38 30.65 6.40
CA LEU A 136 -12.06 30.29 7.78
C LEU A 136 -11.23 31.40 8.46
N ALA A 137 -11.86 32.16 9.32
CA ALA A 137 -11.22 33.20 10.18
C ALA A 137 -10.34 34.21 9.42
N GLY A 138 -10.60 34.42 8.13
CA GLY A 138 -9.88 35.37 7.27
C GLY A 138 -9.49 34.82 5.91
N PRO A 139 -8.69 33.77 5.79
CA PRO A 139 -8.32 33.19 4.50
C PRO A 139 -9.45 32.36 3.87
N ARG A 140 -9.39 32.23 2.53
CA ARG A 140 -10.23 31.31 1.74
C ARG A 140 -9.44 30.05 1.42
N ILE A 141 -10.10 28.89 1.58
CA ILE A 141 -9.50 27.57 1.44
C ILE A 141 -10.31 26.80 0.38
N GLY A 142 -9.64 26.31 -0.65
CA GLY A 142 -10.21 25.42 -1.66
C GLY A 142 -10.21 23.97 -1.19
N LEU A 143 -11.26 23.21 -1.53
CA LEU A 143 -11.49 21.83 -1.10
C LEU A 143 -11.33 20.86 -2.28
N THR A 144 -10.36 19.97 -2.22
CA THR A 144 -10.14 18.94 -3.23
C THR A 144 -9.99 17.56 -2.60
N VAL A 145 -10.32 16.50 -3.37
CA VAL A 145 -10.15 15.11 -2.95
C VAL A 145 -9.31 14.37 -4.00
N CYS A 146 -8.15 13.89 -3.61
CA CYS A 146 -7.25 13.00 -4.34
C CYS A 146 -7.08 13.40 -5.82
N GLU A 147 -7.75 12.71 -6.75
CA GLU A 147 -7.65 12.90 -8.21
C GLU A 147 -7.94 14.33 -8.66
N ASP A 148 -8.69 15.11 -7.89
CA ASP A 148 -9.04 16.49 -8.22
C ASP A 148 -7.81 17.39 -8.42
N LEU A 149 -6.68 17.12 -7.75
CA LEU A 149 -5.42 17.84 -7.93
C LEU A 149 -4.42 17.13 -8.87
N TRP A 150 -4.64 15.84 -9.19
CA TRP A 150 -3.85 15.16 -10.21
C TRP A 150 -4.19 15.66 -11.60
N GLN A 151 -5.47 16.00 -11.85
CA GLN A 151 -5.92 16.53 -13.13
C GLN A 151 -5.70 18.04 -13.20
N PRO A 152 -5.31 18.59 -14.39
CA PRO A 152 -5.29 20.04 -14.60
C PRO A 152 -6.71 20.59 -14.73
N GLY A 153 -6.93 21.84 -14.31
CA GLY A 153 -8.22 22.53 -14.45
C GLY A 153 -9.06 22.51 -13.18
N PRO A 154 -10.41 22.51 -13.31
CA PRO A 154 -11.30 22.41 -12.15
C PRO A 154 -11.06 21.13 -11.32
N PRO A 155 -11.27 21.18 -9.99
CA PRO A 155 -11.75 22.30 -9.19
C PRO A 155 -10.70 23.35 -8.85
N ALA A 156 -9.40 22.99 -8.88
CA ALA A 156 -8.31 23.85 -8.37
C ALA A 156 -8.27 25.23 -9.05
N THR A 157 -8.48 25.32 -10.37
CA THR A 157 -8.49 26.60 -11.10
C THR A 157 -9.70 27.47 -10.73
N GLU A 158 -10.86 26.89 -10.48
CA GLU A 158 -12.05 27.62 -10.02
C GLU A 158 -11.87 28.17 -8.61
N GLU A 159 -11.32 27.36 -7.71
CA GLU A 159 -11.05 27.71 -6.31
C GLU A 159 -9.99 28.82 -6.21
N SER A 160 -8.91 28.72 -7.00
CA SER A 160 -7.88 29.75 -7.07
C SER A 160 -8.43 31.05 -7.65
N ALA A 161 -9.26 31.00 -8.71
CA ALA A 161 -9.93 32.17 -9.27
C ALA A 161 -10.90 32.82 -8.27
N ALA A 162 -11.50 32.03 -7.39
CA ALA A 162 -12.31 32.54 -6.28
C ALA A 162 -11.49 33.13 -5.14
N GLY A 163 -10.15 33.09 -5.20
CA GLY A 163 -9.24 33.69 -4.25
C GLY A 163 -8.84 32.77 -3.09
N ALA A 164 -8.84 31.46 -3.30
CA ALA A 164 -8.28 30.52 -2.33
C ALA A 164 -6.78 30.75 -2.18
N SER A 165 -6.33 30.96 -0.93
CA SER A 165 -4.91 31.09 -0.58
C SER A 165 -4.27 29.77 -0.13
N LEU A 166 -5.11 28.76 0.12
CA LEU A 166 -4.72 27.38 0.43
C LEU A 166 -5.65 26.42 -0.33
N LEU A 167 -5.08 25.45 -1.04
CA LEU A 167 -5.78 24.29 -1.56
C LEU A 167 -5.50 23.10 -0.65
N VAL A 168 -6.53 22.52 -0.05
CA VAL A 168 -6.40 21.28 0.72
C VAL A 168 -6.76 20.08 -0.16
N ASN A 169 -5.97 19.01 -0.09
CA ASN A 169 -6.22 17.77 -0.78
C ASN A 169 -6.17 16.60 0.20
N ILE A 170 -7.32 16.01 0.49
CA ILE A 170 -7.39 14.77 1.26
C ILE A 170 -7.31 13.58 0.30
N SER A 171 -6.47 12.58 0.59
CA SER A 171 -6.11 11.56 -0.38
C SER A 171 -5.96 10.17 0.21
N ALA A 172 -6.32 9.16 -0.61
CA ALA A 172 -6.02 7.74 -0.42
C ALA A 172 -5.40 7.17 -1.70
N SER A 173 -4.30 7.78 -2.15
CA SER A 173 -3.60 7.40 -3.39
C SER A 173 -2.67 6.22 -3.12
N PRO A 174 -2.91 5.00 -3.72
CA PRO A 174 -2.09 3.82 -3.49
C PRO A 174 -0.64 4.02 -3.93
N TYR A 175 0.27 3.41 -3.19
CA TYR A 175 1.70 3.44 -3.40
C TYR A 175 2.14 2.63 -4.63
N HIS A 176 3.22 3.07 -5.24
CA HIS A 176 4.19 2.29 -6.01
C HIS A 176 5.59 2.93 -5.85
N ALA A 177 6.64 2.16 -6.10
CA ALA A 177 8.03 2.60 -5.93
C ALA A 177 8.31 3.92 -6.68
N GLY A 178 8.82 4.91 -5.93
CA GLY A 178 9.15 6.25 -6.45
C GLY A 178 7.99 7.23 -6.58
N LYS A 179 6.74 6.82 -6.29
CA LYS A 179 5.55 7.69 -6.42
C LYS A 179 5.61 8.93 -5.53
N GLY A 180 6.24 8.85 -4.36
CA GLY A 180 6.37 9.99 -3.46
C GLY A 180 7.00 11.20 -4.13
N SER A 181 8.15 11.03 -4.80
CA SER A 181 8.84 12.09 -5.53
C SER A 181 8.06 12.58 -6.76
N GLU A 182 7.32 11.71 -7.43
CA GLU A 182 6.45 12.07 -8.56
C GLU A 182 5.31 12.96 -8.08
N ARG A 183 4.68 12.59 -6.97
CA ARG A 183 3.58 13.32 -6.34
C ARG A 183 4.00 14.73 -5.93
N GLU A 184 5.11 14.88 -5.20
CA GLU A 184 5.59 16.22 -4.80
C GLU A 184 5.86 17.12 -6.01
N ARG A 185 6.49 16.61 -7.06
CA ARG A 185 6.74 17.37 -8.28
C ARG A 185 5.45 17.85 -8.96
N LEU A 186 4.44 16.98 -9.06
CA LEU A 186 3.16 17.34 -9.65
C LEU A 186 2.45 18.40 -8.82
N PHE A 187 2.38 18.22 -7.52
CA PHE A 187 1.67 19.15 -6.63
C PHE A 187 2.42 20.49 -6.48
N ALA A 188 3.77 20.49 -6.58
CA ALA A 188 4.55 21.72 -6.67
C ALA A 188 4.16 22.55 -7.89
N HIS A 189 3.92 21.87 -9.03
CA HIS A 189 3.41 22.53 -10.23
C HIS A 189 2.01 23.13 -10.00
N ARG A 190 1.12 22.42 -9.30
CA ARG A 190 -0.21 22.93 -8.94
C ARG A 190 -0.15 24.14 -7.99
N ALA A 191 0.77 24.13 -7.02
CA ALA A 191 0.98 25.28 -6.12
C ALA A 191 1.40 26.53 -6.89
N VAL A 192 2.33 26.38 -7.84
CA VAL A 192 2.78 27.48 -8.71
C VAL A 192 1.66 27.98 -9.63
N GLU A 193 0.92 27.08 -10.29
CA GLU A 193 -0.20 27.42 -11.17
C GLU A 193 -1.31 28.17 -10.45
N SER A 194 -1.64 27.75 -9.23
CA SER A 194 -2.70 28.36 -8.42
C SER A 194 -2.26 29.61 -7.67
N GLY A 195 -0.96 29.80 -7.47
CA GLY A 195 -0.43 30.86 -6.61
C GLY A 195 -0.84 30.70 -5.13
N ALA A 196 -1.21 29.49 -4.71
CA ALA A 196 -1.71 29.16 -3.39
C ALA A 196 -0.82 28.10 -2.71
N TYR A 197 -0.88 28.05 -1.37
CA TYR A 197 -0.35 26.90 -0.64
C TYR A 197 -1.12 25.63 -1.04
N VAL A 198 -0.45 24.47 -1.00
CA VAL A 198 -1.08 23.17 -1.18
C VAL A 198 -0.79 22.28 0.03
N ALA A 199 -1.83 21.80 0.69
CA ALA A 199 -1.74 20.85 1.80
C ALA A 199 -2.30 19.49 1.37
N PHE A 200 -1.42 18.50 1.26
CA PHE A 200 -1.75 17.14 0.90
C PHE A 200 -1.77 16.26 2.14
N CYS A 201 -2.97 15.78 2.53
CA CYS A 201 -3.17 14.88 3.66
C CYS A 201 -3.49 13.48 3.16
N ALA A 202 -2.62 12.52 3.38
CA ALA A 202 -2.70 11.18 2.82
C ALA A 202 -3.00 10.10 3.87
N LEU A 203 -3.73 9.05 3.42
CA LEU A 203 -3.88 7.80 4.14
C LEU A 203 -2.53 7.08 4.22
N VAL A 204 -2.28 6.38 5.32
CA VAL A 204 -1.18 5.43 5.47
C VAL A 204 -1.74 4.05 5.81
N GLY A 205 -1.00 2.98 5.51
CA GLY A 205 -1.36 1.61 5.88
C GLY A 205 -1.50 0.66 4.71
N GLY A 206 -1.67 -0.63 5.01
CA GLY A 206 -1.98 -1.70 4.06
C GLY A 206 -3.47 -2.03 4.05
N GLN A 207 -4.01 -2.27 2.86
CA GLN A 207 -5.37 -2.75 2.67
C GLN A 207 -5.43 -3.73 1.50
N ASP A 208 -5.66 -5.00 1.77
CA ASP A 208 -5.60 -6.08 0.79
C ASP A 208 -4.26 -6.08 0.01
N GLU A 209 -4.29 -5.83 -1.29
CA GLU A 209 -3.09 -5.76 -2.15
C GLU A 209 -2.46 -4.35 -2.17
N LEU A 210 -3.12 -3.34 -1.60
CA LEU A 210 -2.70 -1.95 -1.67
C LEU A 210 -1.92 -1.53 -0.43
N VAL A 211 -0.95 -0.67 -0.63
CA VAL A 211 -0.26 0.06 0.43
C VAL A 211 -0.44 1.55 0.18
N PHE A 212 -0.66 2.31 1.22
CA PHE A 212 -0.70 3.76 1.24
C PHE A 212 0.51 4.25 2.02
N ASP A 213 1.32 5.08 1.39
CA ASP A 213 2.62 5.50 1.92
C ASP A 213 2.54 6.68 2.89
N GLY A 214 1.33 7.23 3.11
CA GLY A 214 1.23 8.47 3.84
C GLY A 214 1.94 9.59 3.09
N HIS A 215 3.10 10.05 3.58
CA HIS A 215 3.88 11.08 2.93
C HIS A 215 3.03 12.36 2.71
N SER A 216 2.31 12.77 3.76
CA SER A 216 1.60 14.04 3.77
C SER A 216 2.59 15.20 3.73
N PHE A 217 2.27 16.28 3.00
CA PHE A 217 3.18 17.41 2.86
C PHE A 217 2.44 18.72 2.64
N ILE A 218 3.16 19.83 2.82
CA ILE A 218 2.68 21.17 2.56
C ILE A 218 3.68 21.88 1.65
N LEU A 219 3.16 22.50 0.59
CA LEU A 219 3.91 23.29 -0.38
C LEU A 219 3.52 24.76 -0.25
N ASP A 220 4.51 25.65 -0.41
CA ASP A 220 4.25 27.08 -0.54
C ASP A 220 3.86 27.46 -1.99
N PRO A 221 3.40 28.70 -2.24
CA PRO A 221 3.02 29.15 -3.58
C PRO A 221 4.15 29.15 -4.63
N THR A 222 5.41 28.98 -4.21
CA THR A 222 6.56 28.82 -5.12
C THR A 222 6.80 27.37 -5.52
N GLY A 223 6.05 26.43 -4.93
CA GLY A 223 6.19 24.99 -5.11
C GLY A 223 7.26 24.35 -4.20
N ALA A 224 7.81 25.09 -3.24
CA ALA A 224 8.76 24.53 -2.28
C ALA A 224 8.03 23.74 -1.19
N THR A 225 8.53 22.55 -0.86
CA THR A 225 8.03 21.75 0.26
C THR A 225 8.49 22.35 1.57
N ILE A 226 7.55 22.87 2.38
CA ILE A 226 7.83 23.53 3.66
C ILE A 226 7.61 22.62 4.87
N ALA A 227 6.83 21.55 4.73
CA ALA A 227 6.63 20.52 5.75
C ALA A 227 6.37 19.16 5.07
N ARG A 228 6.82 18.09 5.69
CA ARG A 228 6.64 16.71 5.19
C ARG A 228 6.61 15.71 6.33
N ALA A 229 5.58 14.86 6.38
CA ALA A 229 5.47 13.72 7.27
C ALA A 229 6.30 12.52 6.75
N GLY A 230 6.55 11.56 7.63
CA GLY A 230 7.23 10.31 7.30
C GLY A 230 6.45 9.45 6.31
N GLN A 231 7.16 8.60 5.57
CA GLN A 231 6.55 7.57 4.75
C GLN A 231 6.28 6.32 5.61
N PHE A 232 5.16 5.63 5.35
CA PHE A 232 4.76 4.35 5.96
C PHE A 232 4.53 4.36 7.48
N VAL A 233 4.35 5.52 8.07
CA VAL A 233 4.07 5.70 9.51
C VAL A 233 2.86 6.61 9.73
N GLU A 234 2.15 6.40 10.85
CA GLU A 234 1.13 7.37 11.29
C GLU A 234 1.84 8.61 11.88
N GLU A 235 1.42 9.81 11.49
CA GLU A 235 2.02 11.06 11.99
C GLU A 235 1.02 12.21 11.99
N LEU A 236 1.09 13.07 12.99
CA LEU A 236 0.42 14.37 13.03
C LEU A 236 1.40 15.45 12.60
N LEU A 237 1.27 15.93 11.35
CA LEU A 237 2.09 16.99 10.79
C LEU A 237 1.45 18.34 11.09
N ILE A 238 2.17 19.22 11.77
CA ILE A 238 1.70 20.58 12.13
C ILE A 238 2.57 21.63 11.44
N CYS A 239 1.94 22.66 10.86
CA CYS A 239 2.63 23.74 10.17
C CYS A 239 1.87 25.06 10.36
N ASP A 240 2.61 26.14 10.60
CA ASP A 240 2.08 27.48 10.63
C ASP A 240 2.18 28.13 9.24
N LEU A 241 1.05 28.62 8.71
CA LEU A 241 0.95 29.21 7.37
C LEU A 241 0.59 30.69 7.45
N GLU A 242 1.25 31.52 6.64
CA GLU A 242 0.92 32.92 6.43
C GLU A 242 -0.01 33.06 5.22
N LEU A 243 -1.32 32.96 5.47
CA LEU A 243 -2.34 32.98 4.42
C LEU A 243 -2.89 34.38 4.20
N ALA A 244 -3.09 34.75 2.93
CA ALA A 244 -3.78 35.98 2.59
C ALA A 244 -5.26 35.92 3.00
N PRO A 245 -5.86 37.02 3.48
CA PRO A 245 -7.28 37.08 3.77
C PRO A 245 -8.12 36.91 2.50
N ALA A 246 -9.33 36.35 2.64
CA ALA A 246 -10.28 36.19 1.56
C ALA A 246 -10.61 37.57 0.91
N PRO A 247 -10.70 37.65 -0.42
CA PRO A 247 -11.15 38.87 -1.10
C PRO A 247 -12.54 39.26 -0.65
N SER A 248 -12.80 40.57 -0.50
CA SER A 248 -14.06 41.13 -0.01
C SER A 248 -15.26 40.93 -0.97
N SER A 249 -15.00 40.51 -2.20
CA SER A 249 -16.02 40.11 -3.19
C SER A 249 -15.45 38.99 -4.06
N PRO A 250 -16.23 37.95 -4.44
CA PRO A 250 -15.77 36.95 -5.37
C PRO A 250 -15.47 37.61 -6.73
N SER A 251 -14.24 37.53 -7.19
CA SER A 251 -13.84 37.96 -8.52
C SER A 251 -14.17 36.87 -9.53
N GLY A 252 -15.40 36.88 -10.10
CA GLY A 252 -15.78 36.00 -11.21
C GLY A 252 -17.12 35.33 -11.05
N GLU A 253 -17.78 35.10 -12.18
CA GLU A 253 -19.12 34.49 -12.30
C GLU A 253 -19.11 32.94 -12.14
N ALA A 254 -18.10 32.33 -11.51
CA ALA A 254 -18.11 30.90 -11.26
C ALA A 254 -19.03 30.59 -10.08
N GLU A 255 -20.11 29.85 -10.35
CA GLU A 255 -20.96 29.26 -9.30
C GLU A 255 -20.18 28.13 -8.60
N ILE A 256 -19.28 28.48 -7.68
CA ILE A 256 -18.64 27.53 -6.79
C ILE A 256 -19.39 27.45 -5.47
N GLY A 257 -19.43 26.25 -4.87
CA GLY A 257 -19.98 26.05 -3.53
C GLY A 257 -19.16 26.89 -2.53
N SER A 258 -19.79 27.64 -1.64
CA SER A 258 -19.09 28.38 -0.59
C SER A 258 -19.77 28.22 0.76
N ALA A 259 -18.96 28.11 1.81
CA ALA A 259 -19.43 28.08 3.18
C ALA A 259 -18.56 28.99 4.06
N ARG A 260 -19.15 29.50 5.13
CA ARG A 260 -18.44 30.19 6.21
C ARG A 260 -18.65 29.39 7.50
N PRO A 261 -17.73 28.48 7.81
CA PRO A 261 -17.82 27.72 9.04
C PRO A 261 -17.92 28.67 10.24
N SER A 262 -18.94 28.50 11.07
CA SER A 262 -19.04 29.23 12.31
C SER A 262 -18.05 28.68 13.32
N THR A 263 -17.25 29.55 13.91
CA THR A 263 -16.37 29.24 15.02
C THR A 263 -16.86 30.08 16.21
N HIS A 264 -17.60 29.49 17.12
CA HIS A 264 -17.92 30.16 18.37
C HIS A 264 -16.72 30.08 19.31
N ALA A 265 -15.95 31.15 19.41
CA ALA A 265 -15.08 31.34 20.53
C ALA A 265 -15.94 31.41 21.80
N ALA A 266 -15.95 30.36 22.62
CA ALA A 266 -16.50 30.44 23.94
C ALA A 266 -15.82 31.58 24.65
N ALA A 267 -16.59 32.56 25.16
CA ALA A 267 -16.08 33.63 25.98
C ALA A 267 -15.38 32.96 27.18
N ALA A 268 -14.06 32.93 27.14
CA ALA A 268 -13.25 32.33 28.19
C ALA A 268 -13.45 33.16 29.46
N THR A 269 -14.21 32.61 30.39
CA THR A 269 -14.19 33.02 31.78
C THR A 269 -12.82 32.64 32.32
N THR A 270 -11.94 33.60 32.40
CA THR A 270 -10.54 33.47 32.79
C THR A 270 -10.46 32.93 34.22
N THR A 271 -10.25 31.63 34.36
CA THR A 271 -9.68 31.08 35.59
C THR A 271 -8.22 30.77 35.27
N THR A 272 -7.36 31.68 35.63
CA THR A 272 -5.91 31.63 35.42
C THR A 272 -5.33 30.48 36.23
N THR A 273 -5.13 29.33 35.61
CA THR A 273 -4.18 28.33 36.10
C THR A 273 -3.04 28.32 35.08
N THR A 274 -2.01 29.10 35.37
CA THR A 274 -0.77 29.14 34.61
C THR A 274 -0.03 27.84 34.76
N THR A 275 -0.27 26.88 33.85
CA THR A 275 0.74 25.92 33.49
C THR A 275 1.48 26.51 32.30
N ASN A 276 2.70 26.99 32.54
CA ASN A 276 3.67 27.36 31.53
C ASN A 276 4.03 26.13 30.70
N VAL A 277 3.27 25.85 29.66
CA VAL A 277 3.78 25.07 28.53
C VAL A 277 4.42 26.11 27.63
N ALA A 278 5.75 26.14 27.61
CA ALA A 278 6.50 26.94 26.65
C ALA A 278 5.96 26.64 25.24
N PRO A 279 5.79 27.66 24.36
CA PRO A 279 5.54 27.39 22.96
C PRO A 279 6.73 26.54 22.47
N ALA A 280 6.49 25.31 22.11
CA ALA A 280 7.45 24.55 21.33
C ALA A 280 7.73 25.37 20.07
N ASP A 281 8.97 25.75 19.84
CA ASP A 281 9.44 26.20 18.53
C ASP A 281 9.16 25.07 17.54
N ALA A 282 7.94 25.06 17.01
CA ALA A 282 7.50 24.08 16.04
C ALA A 282 8.07 24.48 14.67
N THR A 283 9.35 24.22 14.48
CA THR A 283 9.85 24.05 13.11
C THR A 283 9.11 22.85 12.55
N SER A 284 8.26 23.11 11.55
CA SER A 284 7.52 22.04 10.86
C SER A 284 8.49 20.93 10.42
N PRO A 285 8.25 19.68 10.76
CA PRO A 285 9.17 18.62 10.39
C PRO A 285 9.22 18.49 8.85
N LEU A 286 10.42 18.47 8.30
CA LEU A 286 10.65 18.14 6.89
C LEU A 286 11.34 16.78 6.83
N ARG A 287 10.56 15.71 7.02
CA ARG A 287 11.09 14.34 7.02
C ARG A 287 11.73 14.03 5.66
N PRO A 288 12.93 13.42 5.62
CA PRO A 288 13.53 13.00 4.36
C PRO A 288 12.71 11.88 3.72
N LEU A 289 12.71 11.81 2.38
CA LEU A 289 12.20 10.64 1.68
C LEU A 289 13.11 9.44 1.93
N LEU A 290 12.52 8.26 2.05
CA LEU A 290 13.29 7.03 2.19
C LEU A 290 14.17 6.80 0.96
N ALA A 291 15.44 6.53 1.20
CA ALA A 291 16.44 6.24 0.19
C ALA A 291 17.47 5.25 0.74
N PRO A 292 18.02 4.35 -0.07
CA PRO A 292 17.73 4.13 -1.49
C PRO A 292 16.33 3.53 -1.71
N ILE A 293 15.95 3.24 -2.97
CA ILE A 293 14.64 2.68 -3.32
C ILE A 293 14.34 1.34 -2.59
N GLU A 294 15.36 0.60 -2.24
CA GLU A 294 15.26 -0.63 -1.46
C GLU A 294 14.68 -0.36 -0.05
N ALA A 295 15.06 0.74 0.58
CA ALA A 295 14.51 1.14 1.88
C ALA A 295 13.01 1.43 1.77
N GLU A 296 12.61 2.19 0.74
CA GLU A 296 11.22 2.54 0.47
C GLU A 296 10.36 1.30 0.19
N VAL A 297 10.81 0.42 -0.72
CA VAL A 297 10.07 -0.80 -1.07
C VAL A 297 10.01 -1.77 0.10
N TYR A 298 11.09 -1.91 0.88
CA TYR A 298 11.09 -2.77 2.06
C TYR A 298 10.08 -2.31 3.10
N ALA A 299 10.03 -1.01 3.40
CA ALA A 299 9.06 -0.42 4.32
C ALA A 299 7.60 -0.63 3.82
N ALA A 300 7.36 -0.50 2.51
CA ALA A 300 6.05 -0.78 1.92
C ALA A 300 5.63 -2.24 2.09
N LEU A 301 6.56 -3.20 1.87
CA LEU A 301 6.30 -4.62 2.05
C LEU A 301 6.06 -4.99 3.52
N GLU A 302 6.82 -4.39 4.42
CA GLU A 302 6.71 -4.57 5.87
C GLU A 302 5.36 -4.06 6.39
N LEU A 303 4.98 -2.83 6.03
CA LEU A 303 3.68 -2.25 6.40
C LEU A 303 2.51 -3.05 5.82
N GLY A 304 2.57 -3.41 4.52
CA GLY A 304 1.53 -4.19 3.87
C GLY A 304 1.32 -5.56 4.49
N LEU A 305 2.41 -6.25 4.86
CA LEU A 305 2.35 -7.55 5.54
C LEU A 305 1.78 -7.43 6.95
N ARG A 306 2.30 -6.49 7.75
CA ARG A 306 1.82 -6.25 9.11
C ARG A 306 0.32 -5.97 9.14
N ASP A 307 -0.12 -5.03 8.34
CA ASP A 307 -1.52 -4.63 8.30
C ASP A 307 -2.43 -5.75 7.79
N TYR A 308 -2.00 -6.52 6.78
CA TYR A 308 -2.80 -7.66 6.31
C TYR A 308 -3.00 -8.70 7.41
N VAL A 309 -1.94 -9.03 8.15
CA VAL A 309 -2.00 -9.99 9.26
C VAL A 309 -2.88 -9.47 10.40
N GLU A 310 -2.67 -8.22 10.82
CA GLU A 310 -3.36 -7.65 11.99
C GLU A 310 -4.82 -7.32 11.71
N LYS A 311 -5.13 -6.69 10.57
CA LYS A 311 -6.51 -6.34 10.19
C LYS A 311 -7.38 -7.57 9.94
N ASN A 312 -6.77 -8.71 9.57
CA ASN A 312 -7.48 -10.00 9.46
C ASN A 312 -7.46 -10.82 10.76
N GLY A 313 -6.81 -10.36 11.83
CA GLY A 313 -6.82 -10.99 13.15
C GLY A 313 -5.96 -12.25 13.27
N PHE A 314 -4.95 -12.45 12.41
CA PHE A 314 -4.02 -13.57 12.53
C PHE A 314 -2.97 -13.30 13.62
N ALA A 315 -2.81 -14.22 14.55
CA ALA A 315 -1.79 -14.13 15.60
C ALA A 315 -0.39 -14.52 15.11
N HIS A 316 -0.30 -15.48 14.18
CA HIS A 316 0.95 -16.03 13.68
C HIS A 316 0.90 -16.27 12.18
N VAL A 317 2.09 -16.32 11.57
CA VAL A 317 2.28 -16.70 10.17
C VAL A 317 3.14 -17.96 10.05
N VAL A 318 3.05 -18.65 8.91
CA VAL A 318 3.93 -19.77 8.54
C VAL A 318 4.33 -19.64 7.07
N LEU A 319 5.59 -19.98 6.75
CA LEU A 319 6.09 -20.04 5.38
C LEU A 319 7.01 -21.24 5.19
N GLY A 320 7.14 -21.72 3.95
CA GLY A 320 8.15 -22.68 3.57
C GLY A 320 9.51 -22.01 3.46
N LEU A 321 10.52 -22.46 4.22
CA LEU A 321 11.88 -21.95 4.17
C LEU A 321 12.77 -22.95 3.46
N SER A 322 13.08 -22.67 2.19
CA SER A 322 13.83 -23.57 1.30
C SER A 322 15.35 -23.37 1.36
N GLY A 323 15.83 -22.26 1.96
CA GLY A 323 17.22 -21.83 1.83
C GLY A 323 17.52 -21.09 0.51
N GLY A 324 16.47 -20.75 -0.27
CA GLY A 324 16.54 -19.86 -1.43
C GLY A 324 16.28 -18.40 -1.05
N ILE A 325 16.63 -17.49 -1.96
CA ILE A 325 16.64 -16.04 -1.70
C ILE A 325 15.22 -15.46 -1.48
N ASP A 326 14.19 -15.97 -2.18
CA ASP A 326 12.82 -15.49 -2.06
C ASP A 326 12.24 -15.82 -0.68
N SER A 327 12.38 -17.07 -0.25
CA SER A 327 11.95 -17.49 1.08
C SER A 327 12.74 -16.77 2.19
N ALA A 328 14.01 -16.45 1.93
CA ALA A 328 14.84 -15.69 2.85
C ALA A 328 14.32 -14.25 3.03
N LEU A 329 13.97 -13.58 1.92
CA LEU A 329 13.38 -12.24 1.97
C LEU A 329 12.06 -12.24 2.74
N VAL A 330 11.15 -13.19 2.44
CA VAL A 330 9.85 -13.28 3.10
C VAL A 330 10.00 -13.59 4.60
N ALA A 331 10.95 -14.45 5.00
CA ALA A 331 11.21 -14.73 6.41
C ALA A 331 11.73 -13.48 7.15
N CYS A 332 12.63 -12.70 6.55
CA CYS A 332 13.09 -11.43 7.11
C CYS A 332 11.95 -10.41 7.24
N LEU A 333 11.18 -10.20 6.17
CA LEU A 333 10.02 -9.30 6.17
C LEU A 333 9.01 -9.69 7.25
N ALA A 334 8.73 -10.99 7.40
CA ALA A 334 7.80 -11.46 8.42
C ALA A 334 8.30 -11.20 9.84
N ALA A 335 9.59 -11.46 10.12
CA ALA A 335 10.18 -11.20 11.43
C ALA A 335 10.27 -9.70 11.74
N ASP A 336 10.61 -8.88 10.75
CA ASP A 336 10.73 -7.43 10.90
C ASP A 336 9.34 -6.77 11.08
N ALA A 337 8.31 -7.27 10.38
CA ALA A 337 6.96 -6.71 10.45
C ALA A 337 6.18 -7.12 11.71
N LEU A 338 6.34 -8.36 12.16
CA LEU A 338 5.46 -8.97 13.16
C LEU A 338 6.14 -9.29 14.50
N GLY A 339 7.48 -9.29 14.54
CA GLY A 339 8.27 -9.88 15.60
C GLY A 339 8.54 -11.38 15.38
N PRO A 340 9.75 -11.85 15.72
CA PRO A 340 10.16 -13.23 15.45
C PRO A 340 9.29 -14.29 16.12
N GLU A 341 8.69 -14.00 17.28
CA GLU A 341 7.84 -14.91 18.04
C GLU A 341 6.54 -15.26 17.33
N ARG A 342 6.12 -14.45 16.36
CA ARG A 342 4.91 -14.68 15.54
C ARG A 342 5.21 -15.42 14.22
N VAL A 343 6.49 -15.73 13.94
CA VAL A 343 6.94 -16.32 12.67
C VAL A 343 7.30 -17.79 12.85
N ASN A 344 6.63 -18.65 12.08
CA ASN A 344 6.94 -20.06 11.99
C ASN A 344 7.48 -20.37 10.59
N VAL A 345 8.51 -21.21 10.50
CA VAL A 345 9.06 -21.66 9.22
C VAL A 345 9.02 -23.17 9.13
N ALA A 346 8.62 -23.71 7.97
CA ALA A 346 8.63 -25.11 7.67
C ALA A 346 9.80 -25.42 6.72
N ILE A 347 10.78 -26.20 7.18
CA ILE A 347 11.90 -26.70 6.38
C ILE A 347 11.48 -28.11 5.90
N MET A 348 11.29 -28.26 4.58
CA MET A 348 10.68 -29.46 3.99
C MET A 348 11.60 -30.10 2.96
N PRO A 349 12.70 -30.74 3.41
CA PRO A 349 13.66 -31.35 2.50
C PRO A 349 13.08 -32.53 1.73
N SER A 350 13.51 -32.67 0.48
CA SER A 350 13.33 -33.84 -0.38
C SER A 350 14.68 -34.51 -0.63
N PRO A 351 14.74 -35.70 -1.26
CA PRO A 351 16.01 -36.32 -1.69
C PRO A 351 16.87 -35.44 -2.62
N TYR A 352 16.25 -34.43 -3.26
CA TYR A 352 16.93 -33.49 -4.17
C TYR A 352 17.45 -32.23 -3.47
N SER A 353 17.03 -32.00 -2.22
CA SER A 353 17.45 -30.82 -1.46
C SER A 353 18.91 -30.96 -1.00
N SER A 354 19.76 -30.00 -1.36
CA SER A 354 21.16 -30.04 -1.00
C SER A 354 21.38 -29.80 0.50
N ALA A 355 22.42 -30.43 1.07
CA ALA A 355 22.79 -30.19 2.47
C ALA A 355 23.13 -28.71 2.73
N ALA A 356 23.61 -28.00 1.73
CA ALA A 356 23.96 -26.57 1.84
C ALA A 356 22.71 -25.67 1.95
N THR A 357 21.67 -25.93 1.16
CA THR A 357 20.41 -25.17 1.25
C THR A 357 19.66 -25.45 2.55
N GLN A 358 19.70 -26.69 3.03
CA GLN A 358 19.14 -27.03 4.34
C GLN A 358 19.86 -26.33 5.49
N ALA A 359 21.22 -26.33 5.47
CA ALA A 359 22.02 -25.63 6.47
C ALA A 359 21.75 -24.11 6.46
N ASP A 360 21.62 -23.50 5.27
CA ASP A 360 21.29 -22.09 5.12
C ASP A 360 19.87 -21.77 5.63
N ALA A 361 18.89 -22.64 5.42
CA ALA A 361 17.55 -22.47 5.95
C ALA A 361 17.54 -22.49 7.49
N HIS A 362 18.25 -23.43 8.12
CA HIS A 362 18.37 -23.47 9.59
C HIS A 362 19.11 -22.25 10.14
N ALA A 363 20.23 -21.86 9.49
CA ALA A 363 21.00 -20.68 9.90
C ALA A 363 20.15 -19.41 9.85
N LEU A 364 19.37 -19.22 8.77
CA LEU A 364 18.49 -18.08 8.63
C LEU A 364 17.36 -18.09 9.68
N ALA A 365 16.68 -19.24 9.88
CA ALA A 365 15.64 -19.37 10.89
C ALA A 365 16.16 -18.98 12.29
N GLY A 366 17.35 -19.44 12.66
CA GLY A 366 18.01 -19.05 13.90
C GLY A 366 18.38 -17.57 13.95
N ALA A 367 18.87 -17.00 12.84
CA ALA A 367 19.27 -15.59 12.78
C ALA A 367 18.10 -14.63 12.91
N VAL A 368 16.95 -14.93 12.29
CA VAL A 368 15.73 -14.11 12.42
C VAL A 368 14.92 -14.43 13.69
N GLY A 369 15.27 -15.48 14.43
CA GLY A 369 14.57 -15.89 15.65
C GLY A 369 13.22 -16.59 15.42
N ALA A 370 12.97 -17.12 14.21
CA ALA A 370 11.72 -17.80 13.87
C ALA A 370 11.69 -19.24 14.41
N SER A 371 10.48 -19.73 14.75
CA SER A 371 10.26 -21.12 15.16
C SER A 371 10.34 -22.05 13.94
N ALA A 372 11.31 -22.99 13.93
CA ALA A 372 11.53 -23.91 12.82
C ALA A 372 10.89 -25.28 13.03
N HIS A 373 10.17 -25.78 12.01
CA HIS A 373 9.55 -27.10 11.94
C HIS A 373 10.18 -27.87 10.77
N GLU A 374 10.87 -28.97 11.04
CA GLU A 374 11.45 -29.82 10.01
C GLU A 374 10.47 -30.93 9.63
N LEU A 375 10.09 -30.98 8.35
CA LEU A 375 9.07 -31.88 7.80
C LEU A 375 9.59 -32.51 6.50
N ALA A 376 10.43 -33.54 6.58
CA ALA A 376 10.92 -34.25 5.41
C ALA A 376 9.77 -34.85 4.57
N ILE A 377 9.80 -34.64 3.27
CA ILE A 377 8.69 -35.04 2.37
C ILE A 377 8.88 -36.40 1.68
N GLU A 378 10.04 -37.07 1.83
CA GLU A 378 10.41 -38.30 1.15
C GLU A 378 9.35 -39.40 1.31
N ALA A 379 8.95 -39.70 2.55
CA ALA A 379 7.95 -40.75 2.81
C ALA A 379 6.58 -40.46 2.17
N VAL A 380 6.21 -39.16 2.05
CA VAL A 380 4.99 -38.75 1.36
C VAL A 380 5.14 -38.91 -0.15
N MET A 381 6.30 -38.58 -0.72
CA MET A 381 6.62 -38.81 -2.14
C MET A 381 6.51 -40.29 -2.49
N ASP A 382 7.08 -41.17 -1.65
CA ASP A 382 7.02 -42.63 -1.83
C ASP A 382 5.57 -43.14 -1.81
N ALA A 383 4.75 -42.64 -0.91
CA ALA A 383 3.33 -42.98 -0.84
C ALA A 383 2.58 -42.58 -2.12
N TYR A 384 2.86 -41.39 -2.69
CA TYR A 384 2.29 -40.99 -3.98
C TYR A 384 2.78 -41.85 -5.13
N THR A 385 4.08 -42.15 -5.18
CA THR A 385 4.67 -43.04 -6.19
C THR A 385 4.01 -44.41 -6.16
N HIS A 386 3.85 -45.01 -4.98
CA HIS A 386 3.18 -46.29 -4.79
C HIS A 386 1.71 -46.23 -5.23
N THR A 387 0.97 -45.19 -4.83
CA THR A 387 -0.45 -45.03 -5.14
C THR A 387 -0.70 -44.87 -6.65
N LEU A 388 0.18 -44.11 -7.32
CA LEU A 388 0.06 -43.80 -8.76
C LEU A 388 0.71 -44.83 -9.66
N HIS A 389 1.44 -45.82 -9.11
CA HIS A 389 2.22 -46.79 -9.86
C HIS A 389 1.45 -47.43 -11.03
N THR A 390 0.22 -47.92 -10.76
CA THR A 390 -0.60 -48.56 -11.81
C THR A 390 -1.09 -47.55 -12.86
N ALA A 391 -1.37 -46.31 -12.49
CA ALA A 391 -1.83 -45.26 -13.40
C ALA A 391 -0.70 -44.72 -14.30
N PHE A 392 0.55 -44.79 -13.82
CA PHE A 392 1.74 -44.28 -14.51
C PHE A 392 2.61 -45.42 -15.09
N ASP A 393 2.09 -46.64 -15.13
CA ASP A 393 2.86 -47.80 -15.60
C ASP A 393 3.38 -47.58 -17.03
N GLY A 394 4.69 -47.79 -17.21
CA GLY A 394 5.39 -47.61 -18.48
C GLY A 394 5.69 -46.14 -18.86
N LEU A 395 5.32 -45.13 -18.03
CA LEU A 395 5.66 -43.73 -18.26
C LEU A 395 6.96 -43.38 -17.56
N ALA A 396 7.80 -42.58 -18.22
CA ALA A 396 9.01 -42.01 -17.59
C ALA A 396 8.63 -40.83 -16.69
N PRO A 397 9.38 -40.58 -15.58
CA PRO A 397 9.23 -39.37 -14.77
C PRO A 397 9.38 -38.10 -15.61
N ASP A 398 8.55 -37.10 -15.31
CA ASP A 398 8.54 -35.82 -15.98
C ASP A 398 8.24 -34.66 -14.98
N LEU A 399 7.69 -33.57 -15.47
CA LEU A 399 7.26 -32.41 -14.64
C LEU A 399 6.18 -32.81 -13.60
N THR A 400 5.54 -33.97 -13.73
CA THR A 400 4.51 -34.44 -12.79
C THR A 400 5.10 -34.67 -11.41
N GLU A 401 6.25 -35.35 -11.32
CA GLU A 401 6.93 -35.66 -10.07
C GLU A 401 7.50 -34.40 -9.40
N GLU A 402 8.00 -33.44 -10.20
CA GLU A 402 8.42 -32.12 -9.69
C GLU A 402 7.21 -31.38 -9.07
N ASN A 403 6.08 -31.35 -9.78
CA ASN A 403 4.87 -30.70 -9.30
C ASN A 403 4.25 -31.39 -8.07
N LEU A 404 4.38 -32.71 -7.93
CA LEU A 404 3.92 -33.46 -6.76
C LEU A 404 4.68 -32.98 -5.51
N GLN A 405 6.00 -32.80 -5.58
CA GLN A 405 6.78 -32.29 -4.45
C GLN A 405 6.29 -30.91 -3.99
N ALA A 406 6.06 -29.97 -4.91
CA ALA A 406 5.54 -28.65 -4.60
C ALA A 406 4.16 -28.75 -3.93
N ARG A 407 3.27 -29.63 -4.41
CA ARG A 407 1.94 -29.84 -3.82
C ARG A 407 1.98 -30.48 -2.45
N ILE A 408 2.89 -31.45 -2.22
CA ILE A 408 3.11 -32.04 -0.89
C ILE A 408 3.49 -30.95 0.11
N ARG A 409 4.45 -30.06 -0.24
CA ARG A 409 4.86 -28.94 0.60
C ARG A 409 3.69 -27.98 0.87
N GLY A 410 2.95 -27.60 -0.17
CA GLY A 410 1.76 -26.76 -0.03
C GLY A 410 0.71 -27.38 0.90
N ASN A 411 0.46 -28.69 0.78
CA ASN A 411 -0.49 -29.40 1.63
C ASN A 411 -0.05 -29.47 3.09
N LEU A 412 1.24 -29.66 3.37
CA LEU A 412 1.79 -29.62 4.72
C LEU A 412 1.66 -28.22 5.36
N LEU A 413 1.96 -27.15 4.61
CA LEU A 413 1.75 -25.77 5.08
C LEU A 413 0.29 -25.50 5.40
N MET A 414 -0.64 -25.91 4.54
CA MET A 414 -2.08 -25.77 4.78
C MET A 414 -2.57 -26.61 5.97
N ALA A 415 -1.96 -27.78 6.22
CA ALA A 415 -2.26 -28.58 7.41
C ALA A 415 -1.84 -27.88 8.70
N LEU A 416 -0.65 -27.23 8.72
CA LEU A 416 -0.21 -26.39 9.85
C LEU A 416 -1.15 -25.19 10.04
N SER A 417 -1.50 -24.50 8.95
CA SER A 417 -2.46 -23.40 8.94
C SER A 417 -3.78 -23.79 9.60
N ASN A 418 -4.39 -24.88 9.14
CA ASN A 418 -5.67 -25.35 9.67
C ASN A 418 -5.59 -25.79 11.13
N LYS A 419 -4.46 -26.37 11.53
CA LYS A 419 -4.28 -26.90 12.89
C LYS A 419 -4.07 -25.80 13.93
N PHE A 420 -3.32 -24.77 13.54
CA PHE A 420 -2.86 -23.73 14.48
C PHE A 420 -3.47 -22.35 14.25
N GLY A 421 -4.23 -22.16 13.17
CA GLY A 421 -4.79 -20.86 12.80
C GLY A 421 -3.74 -19.89 12.21
N TRP A 422 -2.63 -20.39 11.69
CA TRP A 422 -1.57 -19.57 11.13
C TRP A 422 -1.85 -19.16 9.68
N LEU A 423 -1.54 -17.91 9.31
CA LEU A 423 -1.60 -17.49 7.92
C LEU A 423 -0.41 -18.04 7.15
N VAL A 424 -0.64 -18.73 6.03
CA VAL A 424 0.43 -19.18 5.14
C VAL A 424 0.87 -18.04 4.24
N LEU A 425 2.17 -17.67 4.29
CA LEU A 425 2.80 -16.73 3.40
C LEU A 425 3.46 -17.49 2.23
N THR A 426 3.18 -17.08 1.00
CA THR A 426 3.87 -17.61 -0.19
C THR A 426 5.08 -16.75 -0.55
N THR A 427 6.05 -17.36 -1.22
CA THR A 427 7.35 -16.78 -1.52
C THR A 427 7.60 -16.52 -3.01
N GLY A 428 6.57 -16.72 -3.86
CA GLY A 428 6.68 -16.46 -5.29
C GLY A 428 6.82 -14.99 -5.61
N ASN A 429 7.78 -14.63 -6.46
CA ASN A 429 8.08 -13.27 -6.89
C ASN A 429 7.39 -12.91 -8.21
N LYS A 430 7.46 -11.62 -8.62
CA LYS A 430 6.80 -11.12 -9.84
C LYS A 430 7.30 -11.82 -11.10
N SER A 431 8.59 -12.08 -11.22
CA SER A 431 9.21 -12.66 -12.41
C SER A 431 8.71 -14.08 -12.65
N GLU A 432 8.71 -14.93 -11.61
CA GLU A 432 8.18 -16.29 -11.63
C GLU A 432 6.66 -16.33 -11.91
N MET A 433 5.91 -15.47 -11.22
CA MET A 433 4.46 -15.32 -11.41
C MET A 433 4.10 -14.89 -12.83
N SER A 434 4.92 -14.01 -13.42
CA SER A 434 4.70 -13.51 -14.78
C SER A 434 4.72 -14.63 -15.80
N VAL A 435 5.77 -15.44 -15.80
CA VAL A 435 5.99 -16.50 -16.80
C VAL A 435 5.33 -17.83 -16.42
N GLY A 436 4.71 -17.91 -15.23
CA GLY A 436 4.06 -19.10 -14.73
C GLY A 436 5.04 -20.20 -14.28
N TYR A 437 6.25 -19.81 -13.90
CA TYR A 437 7.24 -20.71 -13.28
C TYR A 437 6.86 -20.98 -11.81
N THR A 438 5.68 -21.52 -11.65
CA THR A 438 5.00 -21.82 -10.38
C THR A 438 4.11 -23.04 -10.54
N THR A 439 3.86 -23.73 -9.44
CA THR A 439 3.00 -24.92 -9.41
C THR A 439 1.66 -24.59 -8.76
N LEU A 440 0.55 -24.77 -9.52
CA LEU A 440 -0.80 -24.65 -8.96
C LEU A 440 -1.00 -25.61 -7.78
N TYR A 441 -1.53 -25.05 -6.68
CA TYR A 441 -1.77 -25.79 -5.43
C TYR A 441 -0.50 -26.34 -4.77
N GLY A 442 0.67 -25.84 -5.19
CA GLY A 442 1.97 -26.12 -4.61
C GLY A 442 2.54 -24.87 -3.94
N ASP A 443 3.54 -24.25 -4.54
CA ASP A 443 4.17 -23.01 -4.10
C ASP A 443 3.24 -21.78 -4.14
N LEU A 444 2.12 -21.85 -4.89
CA LEU A 444 1.03 -20.85 -4.84
C LEU A 444 0.04 -21.08 -3.70
N ALA A 445 0.14 -22.19 -2.94
CA ALA A 445 -0.77 -22.48 -1.85
C ALA A 445 -0.47 -21.58 -0.64
N GLY A 446 -1.39 -20.70 -0.30
CA GLY A 446 -1.24 -19.78 0.83
C GLY A 446 -2.35 -18.74 0.90
N GLY A 447 -2.31 -17.90 1.92
CA GLY A 447 -3.29 -16.85 2.15
C GLY A 447 -2.81 -15.45 1.75
N PHE A 448 -1.46 -15.25 1.66
CA PHE A 448 -0.90 -13.97 1.25
C PHE A 448 0.46 -14.12 0.56
N ALA A 449 0.66 -13.42 -0.54
CA ALA A 449 1.87 -13.49 -1.38
C ALA A 449 2.69 -12.20 -1.24
N VAL A 450 3.56 -12.16 -0.23
CA VAL A 450 4.25 -10.94 0.23
C VAL A 450 5.03 -10.24 -0.89
N ILE A 451 5.78 -11.00 -1.71
CA ILE A 451 6.66 -10.47 -2.76
C ILE A 451 6.13 -10.71 -4.19
N LYS A 452 4.82 -10.96 -4.33
CA LYS A 452 4.15 -11.27 -5.61
C LYS A 452 4.41 -10.24 -6.71
N ASP A 453 4.61 -8.97 -6.35
CA ASP A 453 4.85 -7.86 -7.28
C ASP A 453 6.30 -7.34 -7.23
N VAL A 454 7.23 -8.10 -6.64
CA VAL A 454 8.66 -7.77 -6.56
C VAL A 454 9.42 -8.54 -7.64
N PRO A 455 10.04 -7.87 -8.65
CA PRO A 455 10.90 -8.52 -9.63
C PRO A 455 12.09 -9.25 -8.99
N LYS A 456 12.54 -10.36 -9.58
CA LYS A 456 13.64 -11.16 -9.02
C LYS A 456 14.93 -10.37 -8.78
N THR A 457 15.27 -9.49 -9.69
CA THR A 457 16.43 -8.61 -9.55
C THR A 457 16.31 -7.68 -8.34
N LEU A 458 15.10 -7.20 -8.04
CA LEU A 458 14.82 -6.38 -6.86
C LEU A 458 14.83 -7.24 -5.58
N VAL A 459 14.41 -8.51 -5.62
CA VAL A 459 14.54 -9.44 -4.48
C VAL A 459 16.00 -9.52 -4.01
N TYR A 460 16.96 -9.71 -4.95
CA TYR A 460 18.39 -9.72 -4.62
C TYR A 460 18.87 -8.39 -4.02
N ARG A 461 18.41 -7.27 -4.54
CA ARG A 461 18.77 -5.94 -4.04
C ARG A 461 18.21 -5.72 -2.63
N LEU A 462 16.97 -6.09 -2.37
CA LEU A 462 16.33 -6.01 -1.05
C LEU A 462 17.04 -6.87 -0.02
N CYS A 463 17.41 -8.11 -0.35
CA CYS A 463 18.18 -8.98 0.54
C CYS A 463 19.57 -8.39 0.88
N LYS A 464 20.27 -7.84 -0.12
CA LYS A 464 21.56 -7.16 0.09
C LYS A 464 21.41 -5.92 0.95
N TRP A 465 20.37 -5.12 0.70
CA TRP A 465 20.06 -3.94 1.50
C TRP A 465 19.73 -4.32 2.95
N ARG A 466 18.89 -5.34 3.15
CA ARG A 466 18.51 -5.81 4.49
C ARG A 466 19.71 -6.29 5.31
N ASN A 467 20.72 -6.87 4.67
CA ASN A 467 21.98 -7.27 5.31
C ASN A 467 22.97 -6.11 5.53
N SER A 468 22.70 -4.93 5.01
CA SER A 468 23.53 -3.74 5.22
C SER A 468 23.28 -3.10 6.60
N PRO A 469 24.19 -2.26 7.11
CA PRO A 469 23.96 -1.53 8.36
C PRO A 469 22.66 -0.70 8.34
N ALA A 470 22.31 -0.11 7.20
CA ALA A 470 21.07 0.67 7.05
C ALA A 470 19.83 -0.21 7.15
N GLY A 471 19.85 -1.42 6.58
CA GLY A 471 18.74 -2.37 6.66
C GLY A 471 18.58 -3.02 8.04
N ALA A 472 19.57 -2.92 8.92
CA ALA A 472 19.50 -3.41 10.29
C ALA A 472 18.85 -2.41 11.26
N ILE A 473 18.61 -1.17 10.84
CA ILE A 473 17.92 -0.16 11.66
C ILE A 473 16.41 -0.38 11.54
N ALA A 474 15.74 -0.55 12.68
CA ALA A 474 14.29 -0.55 12.77
C ALA A 474 13.78 0.85 13.09
N ASP A 475 12.52 1.13 12.75
CA ASP A 475 11.82 2.32 13.24
C ASP A 475 11.58 2.20 14.76
N ASP A 476 11.37 3.34 15.44
CA ASP A 476 11.31 3.41 16.92
C ASP A 476 10.25 2.46 17.52
N ASP A 477 9.13 2.24 16.83
CA ASP A 477 8.03 1.38 17.27
C ASP A 477 8.04 -0.02 16.63
N ALA A 478 9.01 -0.33 15.77
CA ALA A 478 9.11 -1.62 15.09
C ALA A 478 9.91 -2.65 15.91
N PRO A 479 9.70 -3.96 15.68
CA PRO A 479 10.54 -5.00 16.28
C PRO A 479 12.03 -4.81 15.95
N ALA A 480 12.91 -5.11 16.91
CA ALA A 480 14.35 -5.00 16.71
C ALA A 480 14.79 -5.95 15.59
N ARG A 481 15.52 -5.42 14.62
CA ARG A 481 16.00 -6.20 13.46
C ARG A 481 17.32 -6.89 13.76
N ALA A 482 17.41 -8.17 13.43
CA ALA A 482 18.67 -8.91 13.47
C ALA A 482 19.69 -8.32 12.47
N PRO A 483 20.97 -8.12 12.84
CA PRO A 483 21.96 -7.62 11.92
C PRO A 483 22.37 -8.71 10.91
N ALA A 484 22.35 -8.38 9.60
CA ALA A 484 22.76 -9.24 8.49
C ALA A 484 22.28 -10.71 8.60
N PRO A 485 20.96 -10.98 8.70
CA PRO A 485 20.46 -12.32 9.02
C PRO A 485 20.59 -13.32 7.87
N ILE A 486 20.71 -12.86 6.62
CA ILE A 486 20.72 -13.72 5.43
C ILE A 486 22.15 -14.23 5.18
N PRO A 487 22.40 -15.56 5.20
CA PRO A 487 23.69 -16.15 4.88
C PRO A 487 24.24 -15.69 3.51
N ALA A 488 25.55 -15.44 3.44
CA ALA A 488 26.20 -14.98 2.21
C ALA A 488 26.06 -15.99 1.05
N SER A 489 25.96 -17.29 1.36
CA SER A 489 25.69 -18.36 0.39
C SER A 489 24.36 -18.17 -0.32
N ILE A 490 23.30 -17.74 0.38
CA ILE A 490 21.99 -17.45 -0.22
C ILE A 490 22.08 -16.26 -1.21
N LEU A 491 22.86 -15.23 -0.87
CA LEU A 491 23.02 -14.05 -1.72
C LEU A 491 23.81 -14.31 -3.02
N THR A 492 24.61 -15.38 -3.07
CA THR A 492 25.52 -15.66 -4.18
C THR A 492 25.17 -16.93 -4.96
N ARG A 493 24.31 -17.82 -4.39
CA ARG A 493 23.90 -19.05 -5.04
C ARG A 493 23.01 -18.74 -6.26
N PRO A 494 23.27 -19.41 -7.42
CA PRO A 494 22.34 -19.36 -8.55
C PRO A 494 20.96 -19.85 -8.15
N PRO A 495 19.88 -19.23 -8.65
CA PRO A 495 18.50 -19.63 -8.34
C PRO A 495 18.20 -21.01 -8.88
N THR A 496 17.53 -21.83 -8.04
CA THR A 496 17.10 -23.19 -8.38
C THR A 496 15.89 -23.60 -7.53
N ALA A 497 14.99 -24.37 -8.10
CA ALA A 497 13.82 -24.94 -7.40
C ALA A 497 14.18 -26.23 -6.63
N GLU A 498 15.32 -26.88 -6.89
CA GLU A 498 15.77 -28.15 -6.28
C GLU A 498 14.70 -29.27 -6.30
N LEU A 499 13.94 -29.39 -7.40
CA LEU A 499 12.93 -30.44 -7.60
C LEU A 499 13.48 -31.66 -8.35
N ARG A 500 14.66 -31.52 -8.97
CA ARG A 500 15.45 -32.58 -9.64
C ARG A 500 16.95 -32.29 -9.48
N HIS A 501 17.78 -33.30 -9.80
CA HIS A 501 19.23 -33.15 -9.75
C HIS A 501 19.74 -32.04 -10.69
N ASP A 502 20.69 -31.24 -10.20
CA ASP A 502 21.40 -30.18 -10.94
C ASP A 502 20.50 -29.15 -11.64
N GLN A 503 19.26 -28.96 -11.17
CA GLN A 503 18.31 -28.02 -11.71
C GLN A 503 18.78 -26.58 -11.55
N ARG A 504 18.59 -25.76 -12.61
CA ARG A 504 18.76 -24.30 -12.60
C ARG A 504 17.56 -23.64 -13.24
N ASP A 505 17.18 -22.46 -12.76
CA ASP A 505 16.07 -21.70 -13.35
C ASP A 505 16.39 -21.31 -14.80
N GLU A 506 17.65 -21.05 -15.13
CA GLU A 506 18.15 -20.75 -16.49
C GLU A 506 17.95 -21.90 -17.50
N ASP A 507 17.72 -23.14 -17.03
CA ASP A 507 17.34 -24.26 -17.93
C ASP A 507 16.00 -23.98 -18.62
N SER A 508 15.15 -23.17 -17.99
CA SER A 508 13.76 -22.91 -18.42
C SER A 508 13.48 -21.44 -18.69
N LEU A 509 14.23 -20.50 -18.15
CA LEU A 509 14.00 -19.06 -18.21
C LEU A 509 15.22 -18.32 -18.78
N PRO A 510 15.03 -17.14 -19.38
CA PRO A 510 16.13 -16.22 -19.64
C PRO A 510 16.82 -15.79 -18.34
N PRO A 511 18.06 -15.28 -18.37
CA PRO A 511 18.67 -14.62 -17.22
C PRO A 511 17.73 -13.53 -16.66
N TYR A 512 17.60 -13.48 -15.33
CA TYR A 512 16.59 -12.63 -14.68
C TYR A 512 16.74 -11.12 -15.00
N GLU A 513 17.96 -10.64 -15.23
CA GLU A 513 18.19 -9.25 -15.66
C GLU A 513 17.54 -8.95 -17.01
N LEU A 514 17.55 -9.92 -17.92
CA LEU A 514 16.89 -9.78 -19.22
C LEU A 514 15.38 -9.98 -19.08
N LEU A 515 14.97 -11.01 -18.34
CA LEU A 515 13.56 -11.32 -18.10
C LEU A 515 12.84 -10.12 -17.47
N ASP A 516 13.37 -9.55 -16.39
CA ASP A 516 12.73 -8.43 -15.69
C ASP A 516 12.61 -7.17 -16.57
N ARG A 517 13.59 -6.92 -17.46
CA ARG A 517 13.49 -5.82 -18.44
C ARG A 517 12.37 -6.05 -19.46
N ILE A 518 12.20 -7.28 -19.96
CA ILE A 518 11.10 -7.62 -20.86
C ILE A 518 9.76 -7.48 -20.13
N LEU A 519 9.68 -7.99 -18.90
CA LEU A 519 8.47 -7.92 -18.08
C LEU A 519 8.09 -6.48 -17.74
N GLN A 520 9.04 -5.63 -17.39
CA GLN A 520 8.80 -4.21 -17.17
C GLN A 520 8.18 -3.56 -18.41
N GLY A 521 8.77 -3.77 -19.57
CA GLY A 521 8.23 -3.22 -20.82
C GLY A 521 6.85 -3.77 -21.16
N TYR A 522 6.66 -5.10 -21.10
CA TYR A 522 5.41 -5.74 -21.51
C TYR A 522 4.26 -5.57 -20.53
N ILE A 523 4.55 -5.62 -19.22
CA ILE A 523 3.50 -5.62 -18.18
C ILE A 523 3.24 -4.21 -17.65
N GLU A 524 4.31 -3.47 -17.31
CA GLU A 524 4.17 -2.17 -16.64
C GLU A 524 3.96 -1.03 -17.64
N LEU A 525 4.68 -1.05 -18.78
CA LEU A 525 4.61 -0.02 -19.80
C LEU A 525 3.67 -0.35 -20.98
N ASP A 526 3.08 -1.54 -20.99
CA ASP A 526 2.17 -2.03 -22.06
C ASP A 526 2.82 -1.99 -23.46
N HIS A 527 4.15 -2.17 -23.54
CA HIS A 527 4.86 -2.20 -24.80
C HIS A 527 4.60 -3.50 -25.55
N GLY A 528 4.21 -3.40 -26.81
CA GLY A 528 4.10 -4.56 -27.70
C GLY A 528 5.47 -5.07 -28.14
N ARG A 529 5.47 -6.25 -28.77
CA ARG A 529 6.65 -6.96 -29.28
C ARG A 529 7.63 -6.06 -30.06
N GLU A 530 7.12 -5.31 -31.04
CA GLU A 530 7.95 -4.45 -31.90
C GLU A 530 8.69 -3.38 -31.12
N ARG A 531 8.01 -2.80 -30.12
CA ARG A 531 8.61 -1.77 -29.26
C ARG A 531 9.72 -2.35 -28.39
N LEU A 532 9.50 -3.51 -27.79
CA LEU A 532 10.51 -4.19 -26.97
C LEU A 532 11.78 -4.51 -27.77
N ILE A 533 11.62 -4.98 -29.00
CA ILE A 533 12.75 -5.23 -29.91
C ILE A 533 13.46 -3.93 -30.30
N ALA A 534 12.69 -2.85 -30.58
CA ALA A 534 13.26 -1.54 -30.88
C ALA A 534 14.02 -0.93 -29.68
N ASP A 535 13.63 -1.27 -28.46
CA ASP A 535 14.33 -0.90 -27.22
C ASP A 535 15.60 -1.76 -26.97
N GLY A 536 15.99 -2.62 -27.93
CA GLY A 536 17.24 -3.41 -27.94
C GLY A 536 17.14 -4.75 -27.20
N LEU A 537 15.94 -5.28 -26.98
CA LEU A 537 15.75 -6.61 -26.38
C LEU A 537 15.82 -7.72 -27.47
N PRO A 538 16.43 -8.90 -27.19
CA PRO A 538 16.55 -9.99 -28.15
C PRO A 538 15.18 -10.52 -28.62
N PRO A 539 14.92 -10.61 -29.94
CA PRO A 539 13.60 -11.01 -30.45
C PRO A 539 13.10 -12.37 -29.93
N ASP A 540 13.97 -13.37 -29.93
CA ASP A 540 13.60 -14.74 -29.52
C ASP A 540 13.19 -14.80 -28.04
N GLU A 541 13.89 -14.07 -27.16
CA GLU A 541 13.56 -14.02 -25.73
C GLU A 541 12.33 -13.15 -25.46
N VAL A 542 12.10 -12.11 -26.26
CA VAL A 542 10.85 -11.32 -26.20
C VAL A 542 9.65 -12.21 -26.57
N ASP A 543 9.74 -12.94 -27.71
CA ASP A 543 8.67 -13.83 -28.17
C ASP A 543 8.38 -14.94 -27.16
N ARG A 544 9.44 -15.56 -26.63
CA ARG A 544 9.33 -16.60 -25.59
C ARG A 544 8.66 -16.07 -24.32
N THR A 545 9.11 -14.90 -23.82
CA THR A 545 8.60 -14.30 -22.59
C THR A 545 7.13 -13.89 -22.73
N ILE A 546 6.75 -13.17 -23.79
CA ILE A 546 5.36 -12.78 -24.08
C ILE A 546 4.46 -14.01 -24.09
N ARG A 547 4.86 -15.07 -24.80
CA ARG A 547 4.11 -16.33 -24.86
C ARG A 547 3.90 -16.94 -23.47
N LEU A 548 4.93 -17.01 -22.64
CA LEU A 548 4.84 -17.56 -21.28
C LEU A 548 3.91 -16.71 -20.42
N VAL A 549 4.02 -15.39 -20.47
CA VAL A 549 3.15 -14.47 -19.72
C VAL A 549 1.68 -14.65 -20.09
N ASP A 550 1.38 -14.72 -21.38
CA ASP A 550 -0.01 -14.87 -21.85
C ASP A 550 -0.62 -16.22 -21.48
N LEU A 551 0.17 -17.29 -21.52
CA LEU A 551 -0.28 -18.63 -21.14
C LEU A 551 -0.47 -18.79 -19.63
N ALA A 552 0.21 -18.01 -18.80
CA ALA A 552 0.21 -18.18 -17.35
C ALA A 552 -0.95 -17.49 -16.62
N GLU A 553 -1.85 -16.76 -17.32
CA GLU A 553 -2.94 -16.01 -16.68
C GLU A 553 -3.83 -16.87 -15.77
N TYR A 554 -4.12 -18.13 -16.17
CA TYR A 554 -4.93 -19.02 -15.35
C TYR A 554 -4.29 -19.39 -14.01
N LYS A 555 -2.93 -19.44 -13.93
CA LYS A 555 -2.20 -19.65 -12.68
C LYS A 555 -2.29 -18.42 -11.78
N ARG A 556 -2.06 -17.25 -12.34
CA ARG A 556 -2.11 -15.98 -11.62
C ARG A 556 -3.47 -15.69 -10.99
N ARG A 557 -4.56 -16.10 -11.67
CA ARG A 557 -5.94 -15.95 -11.15
C ARG A 557 -6.26 -16.83 -9.93
N GLN A 558 -5.41 -17.81 -9.65
CA GLN A 558 -5.55 -18.69 -8.49
C GLN A 558 -4.48 -18.44 -7.41
N ALA A 559 -3.60 -17.47 -7.64
CA ALA A 559 -2.63 -17.06 -6.65
C ALA A 559 -3.29 -16.19 -5.55
N PRO A 560 -2.81 -16.24 -4.30
CA PRO A 560 -3.30 -15.40 -3.24
C PRO A 560 -3.09 -13.91 -3.54
N PRO A 561 -3.81 -13.01 -2.84
CA PRO A 561 -3.53 -11.57 -2.89
C PRO A 561 -2.08 -11.30 -2.45
N GLY A 562 -1.50 -10.19 -2.89
CA GLY A 562 -0.13 -9.84 -2.54
C GLY A 562 0.18 -8.39 -2.82
N ILE A 563 1.16 -7.85 -2.10
CA ILE A 563 1.46 -6.43 -2.02
C ILE A 563 1.90 -5.87 -3.36
N LYS A 564 1.22 -4.82 -3.82
CA LYS A 564 1.59 -4.04 -5.00
C LYS A 564 2.69 -3.05 -4.65
N VAL A 565 3.80 -3.13 -5.39
CA VAL A 565 4.94 -2.19 -5.26
C VAL A 565 5.41 -1.59 -6.58
N THR A 566 4.97 -2.14 -7.72
CA THR A 566 5.30 -1.61 -9.04
C THR A 566 4.18 -0.74 -9.60
N THR A 567 4.43 -0.05 -10.69
CA THR A 567 3.43 0.79 -11.37
C THR A 567 2.22 -0.01 -11.85
N ARG A 568 2.41 -1.30 -12.19
CA ARG A 568 1.34 -2.20 -12.65
C ARG A 568 1.54 -3.62 -12.13
N ALA A 569 0.68 -4.05 -11.20
CA ALA A 569 0.66 -5.39 -10.62
C ALA A 569 -0.33 -6.32 -11.35
N PHE A 570 -0.16 -7.63 -11.16
CA PHE A 570 -1.16 -8.61 -11.58
C PHE A 570 -2.38 -8.58 -10.65
N GLY A 571 -3.56 -8.77 -11.22
CA GLY A 571 -4.83 -8.74 -10.52
C GLY A 571 -5.66 -7.53 -10.91
N ARG A 572 -5.76 -6.53 -10.05
CA ARG A 572 -6.59 -5.34 -10.28
C ARG A 572 -6.08 -4.45 -11.41
N ASP A 573 -4.77 -4.25 -11.53
CA ASP A 573 -4.18 -3.39 -12.55
C ASP A 573 -4.20 -4.00 -13.95
N ARG A 574 -3.91 -5.32 -14.04
CA ARG A 574 -3.84 -6.04 -15.30
C ARG A 574 -4.93 -7.11 -15.39
N ARG A 575 -5.97 -6.84 -16.16
CA ARG A 575 -7.20 -7.64 -16.25
C ARG A 575 -7.27 -8.41 -17.57
N MET A 576 -6.29 -9.27 -17.87
CA MET A 576 -6.29 -10.06 -19.09
C MET A 576 -7.31 -11.22 -19.03
N PRO A 577 -8.05 -11.49 -20.12
CA PRO A 577 -8.91 -12.68 -20.18
C PRO A 577 -8.09 -13.97 -20.14
N ILE A 578 -8.53 -14.98 -19.37
CA ILE A 578 -7.91 -16.31 -19.36
C ILE A 578 -8.09 -17.00 -20.72
N THR A 579 -9.33 -17.01 -21.24
CA THR A 579 -9.64 -17.57 -22.56
C THR A 579 -9.33 -16.54 -23.64
N ASN A 580 -8.05 -16.40 -23.96
CA ASN A 580 -7.53 -15.42 -24.91
C ASN A 580 -6.68 -16.10 -25.99
N ARG A 581 -6.91 -15.75 -27.27
CA ARG A 581 -6.13 -16.23 -28.43
C ARG A 581 -5.33 -15.10 -29.11
N TYR A 582 -5.50 -13.87 -28.68
CA TYR A 582 -4.67 -12.78 -29.19
C TYR A 582 -3.23 -12.98 -28.71
N ARG A 583 -2.30 -12.81 -29.65
CA ARG A 583 -0.86 -12.86 -29.40
C ARG A 583 -0.28 -11.55 -29.95
N GLY A 584 0.09 -10.68 -29.02
CA GLY A 584 0.60 -9.34 -29.34
C GLY A 584 2.03 -9.30 -29.83
#